data_2fcf4e58ffba07b7eeb9ddc8d94c17fd
#
_entry.id   2fcf4e58ffba07b7eeb9ddc8d94c17fd
#
_cell.length_a   1.000
_cell.length_b   1.000
_cell.length_c   1.000
_cell.angle_alpha   90.00
_cell.angle_beta   90.00
_cell.angle_gamma   90.00
#
_symmetry.space_group_name_H-M   'P 1'
#
loop_
_entity.id
_entity.type
_entity.pdbx_description
1 polymer ?
#
loop_
_entity_poly.entity_id
_entity_poly.type
_entity_poly.pdbx_seq_one_letter_code
_entity_poly.pdbx_strand_id
1 'polypeptide(L)'
;MMIGVGYFNPLFLYGLAAVSLPIIIHLLLKKRRKRVLFSTLRFLKVATRENARRNRIKQWLLLMLRMAIVGLIIFAFARPFFQRQALAGIGPGAKEVVFLVDRSFSMGARSEVGGTKFERGMRYAAELLGELRSDDRAAVVAFDESPELVHAMTADLGALRAALERLEPGARATNISAAVAYAQELFDKTDARQKAIFLVSDLQASGLGELRELELAAGVVLEVPDLTQPVSNTAVVRLEAVGEELLSGEPFVIQAAVRNFSTQPRAVEATLTVAGTPVATQQVHVSPSGAATVEFEHTLDEPGVHGASVAVDADDALAIDDEAFAALDVRRPLRVLCVNGTPSEIPYFRETHYLETALNPYRFGREPGTTIFDPRVIEPGELASQRLTGYDAVVLANVDYVDAAAVAALEAYVRAGGGLLVFTGDRVSLIQYNRDLYKDGEGLLPARLEPPTGSLLDVSEFRQITNFVEAHYVFESFVDPAEGDLS
;
A
#
# COMPACT_ATOMS: atom_id res chain seq x y z
N MET A 1 -0.91 -44.02 -21.19
CA MET A 1 -1.14 -42.57 -21.25
C MET A 1 -2.58 -42.32 -20.82
N MET A 2 -2.81 -42.17 -19.51
CA MET A 2 -4.12 -41.86 -18.99
C MET A 2 -4.25 -40.35 -18.89
N ILE A 3 -5.00 -39.76 -19.80
CA ILE A 3 -5.39 -38.36 -19.72
C ILE A 3 -6.58 -38.32 -18.76
N GLY A 4 -6.37 -37.84 -17.55
CA GLY A 4 -7.46 -37.58 -16.61
C GLY A 4 -8.28 -36.39 -17.10
N VAL A 5 -9.58 -36.56 -17.29
CA VAL A 5 -10.50 -35.44 -17.55
C VAL A 5 -11.13 -35.03 -16.24
N GLY A 6 -10.78 -33.85 -15.74
CA GLY A 6 -11.44 -33.21 -14.62
C GLY A 6 -12.61 -32.33 -15.08
N TYR A 7 -13.51 -32.00 -14.15
CA TYR A 7 -14.64 -31.12 -14.41
C TYR A 7 -14.73 -30.07 -13.30
N PHE A 8 -14.77 -28.79 -13.65
CA PHE A 8 -14.94 -27.71 -12.66
C PHE A 8 -16.30 -27.80 -11.94
N ASN A 9 -17.34 -28.22 -12.66
CA ASN A 9 -18.69 -28.33 -12.12
C ASN A 9 -19.26 -29.72 -12.37
N PRO A 10 -18.86 -30.78 -11.63
CA PRO A 10 -19.29 -32.14 -11.87
C PRO A 10 -20.79 -32.34 -11.67
N LEU A 11 -21.46 -31.53 -10.86
CA LEU A 11 -22.92 -31.57 -10.64
C LEU A 11 -23.72 -31.35 -11.96
N PHE A 12 -23.21 -30.60 -12.93
CA PHE A 12 -23.86 -30.44 -14.21
C PHE A 12 -23.94 -31.72 -15.04
N LEU A 13 -23.08 -32.72 -14.77
CA LEU A 13 -23.13 -34.01 -15.47
C LEU A 13 -24.41 -34.80 -15.13
N TYR A 14 -25.03 -34.56 -13.98
CA TYR A 14 -26.34 -35.10 -13.71
C TYR A 14 -27.43 -34.60 -14.67
N GLY A 15 -27.20 -33.40 -15.25
CA GLY A 15 -28.02 -32.83 -16.33
C GLY A 15 -28.05 -33.69 -17.61
N LEU A 16 -27.12 -34.67 -17.80
CA LEU A 16 -27.18 -35.64 -18.91
C LEU A 16 -28.48 -36.43 -18.96
N ALA A 17 -29.17 -36.56 -17.84
CA ALA A 17 -30.52 -37.12 -17.82
C ALA A 17 -31.51 -36.34 -18.71
N ALA A 18 -31.29 -35.02 -18.87
CA ALA A 18 -32.11 -34.15 -19.74
C ALA A 18 -31.95 -34.46 -21.25
N VAL A 19 -30.86 -35.16 -21.67
CA VAL A 19 -30.68 -35.65 -23.05
C VAL A 19 -31.77 -36.66 -23.44
N SER A 20 -32.41 -37.28 -22.48
CA SER A 20 -33.55 -38.16 -22.72
C SER A 20 -34.86 -37.39 -23.06
N LEU A 21 -34.96 -36.10 -22.71
CA LEU A 21 -36.14 -35.27 -22.93
C LEU A 21 -36.61 -35.18 -24.40
N PRO A 22 -35.72 -34.93 -25.38
CA PRO A 22 -36.05 -34.96 -26.80
C PRO A 22 -36.63 -36.32 -27.26
N ILE A 23 -36.15 -37.45 -26.72
CA ILE A 23 -36.64 -38.79 -27.03
C ILE A 23 -38.06 -38.94 -26.50
N ILE A 24 -38.30 -38.58 -25.24
CA ILE A 24 -39.64 -38.66 -24.61
C ILE A 24 -40.65 -37.81 -25.38
N ILE A 25 -40.27 -36.56 -25.71
CA ILE A 25 -41.11 -35.66 -26.51
C ILE A 25 -41.41 -36.26 -27.90
N HIS A 26 -40.39 -36.85 -28.55
CA HIS A 26 -40.55 -37.48 -29.87
C HIS A 26 -41.52 -38.66 -29.82
N LEU A 27 -41.44 -39.46 -28.76
CA LEU A 27 -42.36 -40.62 -28.59
C LEU A 27 -43.78 -40.19 -28.25
N LEU A 28 -43.98 -39.17 -27.38
CA LEU A 28 -45.29 -38.63 -27.01
C LEU A 28 -46.01 -37.92 -28.17
N LEU A 29 -45.25 -37.21 -29.03
CA LEU A 29 -45.82 -36.48 -30.15
C LEU A 29 -46.00 -37.32 -31.40
N LYS A 30 -45.77 -38.64 -31.36
CA LYS A 30 -45.98 -39.54 -32.48
C LYS A 30 -47.48 -39.68 -32.77
N LYS A 31 -48.00 -38.86 -33.70
CA LYS A 31 -49.40 -38.84 -34.11
C LYS A 31 -49.85 -40.26 -34.58
N ARG A 32 -50.84 -40.81 -33.96
CA ARG A 32 -51.52 -42.03 -34.43
C ARG A 32 -52.20 -41.73 -35.79
N ARG A 33 -51.66 -42.31 -36.89
CA ARG A 33 -52.27 -42.21 -38.21
C ARG A 33 -53.51 -43.10 -38.26
N LYS A 34 -54.70 -42.46 -38.45
CA LYS A 34 -55.91 -43.21 -38.79
C LYS A 34 -55.74 -43.82 -40.21
N ARG A 35 -55.87 -45.14 -40.31
CA ARG A 35 -55.90 -45.82 -41.62
C ARG A 35 -57.28 -45.56 -42.23
N VAL A 36 -57.29 -44.85 -43.36
CA VAL A 36 -58.45 -44.74 -44.24
C VAL A 36 -58.23 -45.67 -45.41
N LEU A 37 -59.12 -46.69 -45.60
CA LEU A 37 -59.03 -47.62 -46.71
C LEU A 37 -59.58 -46.91 -47.98
N PHE A 38 -58.67 -46.61 -48.91
CA PHE A 38 -59.02 -46.13 -50.25
C PHE A 38 -58.77 -47.25 -51.24
N SER A 39 -59.77 -47.62 -52.03
CA SER A 39 -59.69 -48.58 -53.07
C SER A 39 -59.10 -47.90 -54.33
N THR A 40 -58.05 -48.46 -54.95
CA THR A 40 -57.39 -48.00 -56.19
C THR A 40 -56.25 -46.99 -56.08
N LEU A 41 -55.18 -47.35 -55.40
CA LEU A 41 -53.93 -46.57 -55.50
C LEU A 41 -52.68 -47.44 -55.71
N ARG A 42 -52.73 -48.32 -56.74
CA ARG A 42 -51.60 -49.24 -57.04
C ARG A 42 -50.34 -48.54 -57.54
N PHE A 43 -50.44 -47.35 -58.15
CA PHE A 43 -49.32 -46.55 -58.67
C PHE A 43 -48.70 -45.61 -57.64
N LEU A 44 -49.39 -45.20 -56.58
CA LEU A 44 -48.85 -44.29 -55.55
C LEU A 44 -47.95 -45.00 -54.53
N LYS A 45 -47.95 -46.35 -54.46
CA LYS A 45 -47.18 -47.11 -53.49
C LYS A 45 -45.68 -47.08 -53.67
N VAL A 46 -45.16 -46.82 -54.88
CA VAL A 46 -43.72 -46.79 -55.13
C VAL A 46 -43.11 -45.46 -54.71
N ALA A 47 -43.68 -44.33 -55.10
CA ALA A 47 -43.17 -42.99 -54.76
C ALA A 47 -43.31 -42.66 -53.26
N THR A 48 -44.32 -43.22 -52.55
CA THR A 48 -44.49 -43.00 -51.12
C THR A 48 -43.50 -43.79 -50.24
N ARG A 49 -42.92 -44.91 -50.72
CA ARG A 49 -41.94 -45.67 -49.97
C ARG A 49 -40.59 -44.98 -49.89
N GLU A 50 -40.09 -44.39 -50.95
CA GLU A 50 -38.83 -43.66 -50.95
C GLU A 50 -38.91 -42.37 -50.11
N ASN A 51 -39.97 -41.61 -50.29
CA ASN A 51 -40.20 -40.42 -49.48
C ASN A 51 -40.43 -40.74 -48.01
N ALA A 52 -41.06 -41.81 -47.66
CA ALA A 52 -41.22 -42.25 -46.24
C ALA A 52 -39.88 -42.64 -45.61
N ARG A 53 -38.99 -43.30 -46.33
CA ARG A 53 -37.64 -43.65 -45.86
C ARG A 53 -36.79 -42.40 -45.68
N ARG A 54 -36.81 -41.49 -46.63
CA ARG A 54 -36.07 -40.20 -46.58
C ARG A 54 -36.56 -39.31 -45.44
N ASN A 55 -37.86 -39.23 -45.21
CA ASN A 55 -38.45 -38.44 -44.08
C ASN A 55 -38.15 -39.12 -42.73
N ARG A 56 -38.08 -40.40 -42.63
CA ARG A 56 -37.70 -41.13 -41.41
C ARG A 56 -36.24 -40.83 -41.04
N ILE A 57 -35.34 -40.88 -42.01
CA ILE A 57 -33.92 -40.55 -41.83
C ILE A 57 -33.78 -39.08 -41.37
N LYS A 58 -34.51 -38.14 -42.02
CA LYS A 58 -34.49 -36.72 -41.61
C LYS A 58 -34.98 -36.54 -40.14
N GLN A 59 -35.99 -37.25 -39.74
CA GLN A 59 -36.53 -37.19 -38.38
C GLN A 59 -35.53 -37.74 -37.32
N TRP A 60 -34.84 -38.82 -37.68
CA TRP A 60 -33.78 -39.37 -36.83
C TRP A 60 -32.57 -38.49 -36.72
N LEU A 61 -32.17 -37.85 -37.83
CA LEU A 61 -31.07 -36.90 -37.85
C LEU A 61 -31.39 -35.65 -37.03
N LEU A 62 -32.62 -35.10 -37.12
CA LEU A 62 -33.09 -34.00 -36.31
C LEU A 62 -33.16 -34.35 -34.83
N LEU A 63 -33.58 -35.58 -34.48
CA LEU A 63 -33.56 -36.06 -33.10
C LEU A 63 -32.13 -36.14 -32.56
N MET A 64 -31.21 -36.75 -33.29
CA MET A 64 -29.79 -36.81 -32.92
C MET A 64 -29.18 -35.42 -32.74
N LEU A 65 -29.49 -34.46 -33.62
CA LEU A 65 -29.01 -33.09 -33.55
C LEU A 65 -29.52 -32.39 -32.25
N ARG A 66 -30.79 -32.57 -31.91
CA ARG A 66 -31.35 -32.02 -30.66
C ARG A 66 -30.70 -32.61 -29.41
N MET A 67 -30.45 -33.90 -29.40
CA MET A 67 -29.74 -34.57 -28.31
C MET A 67 -28.29 -34.08 -28.21
N ALA A 68 -27.61 -33.91 -29.35
CA ALA A 68 -26.25 -33.39 -29.40
C ALA A 68 -26.17 -31.95 -28.87
N ILE A 69 -27.12 -31.09 -29.20
CA ILE A 69 -27.18 -29.71 -28.71
C ILE A 69 -27.35 -29.69 -27.18
N VAL A 70 -28.30 -30.48 -26.63
CA VAL A 70 -28.50 -30.56 -25.19
C VAL A 70 -27.25 -31.11 -24.48
N GLY A 71 -26.64 -32.17 -25.06
CA GLY A 71 -25.39 -32.73 -24.53
C GLY A 71 -24.23 -31.75 -24.53
N LEU A 72 -24.06 -31.00 -25.62
CA LEU A 72 -23.01 -29.98 -25.74
C LEU A 72 -23.18 -28.83 -24.76
N ILE A 73 -24.45 -28.39 -24.54
CA ILE A 73 -24.73 -27.35 -23.54
C ILE A 73 -24.34 -27.85 -22.15
N ILE A 74 -24.73 -29.06 -21.76
CA ILE A 74 -24.39 -29.66 -20.47
C ILE A 74 -22.87 -29.79 -20.30
N PHE A 75 -22.21 -30.25 -21.37
CA PHE A 75 -20.75 -30.41 -21.39
C PHE A 75 -20.03 -29.05 -21.28
N ALA A 76 -20.55 -28.01 -21.93
CA ALA A 76 -20.01 -26.66 -21.82
C ALA A 76 -20.14 -26.10 -20.39
N PHE A 77 -21.28 -26.34 -19.70
CA PHE A 77 -21.44 -25.92 -18.31
C PHE A 77 -20.63 -26.77 -17.32
N ALA A 78 -20.37 -28.05 -17.62
CA ALA A 78 -19.48 -28.89 -16.83
C ALA A 78 -18.02 -28.44 -16.88
N ARG A 79 -17.64 -27.58 -17.86
CA ARG A 79 -16.29 -27.04 -18.05
C ARG A 79 -15.22 -28.11 -17.90
N PRO A 80 -15.13 -29.07 -18.84
CA PRO A 80 -14.10 -30.10 -18.77
C PRO A 80 -12.72 -29.47 -18.94
N PHE A 81 -11.78 -29.91 -18.11
CA PHE A 81 -10.39 -29.59 -18.28
C PHE A 81 -9.56 -30.86 -18.31
N PHE A 82 -8.49 -30.84 -19.05
CA PHE A 82 -7.57 -31.96 -19.10
C PHE A 82 -6.56 -31.76 -17.98
N GLN A 83 -6.58 -32.67 -16.99
CA GLN A 83 -5.47 -32.77 -16.04
C GLN A 83 -4.27 -33.32 -16.82
N ARG A 84 -3.35 -32.43 -17.18
CA ARG A 84 -2.01 -32.87 -17.52
C ARG A 84 -1.32 -33.23 -16.21
N GLN A 85 -0.69 -34.38 -16.14
CA GLN A 85 0.34 -34.61 -15.13
C GLN A 85 1.38 -33.51 -15.32
N ALA A 86 1.72 -32.79 -14.25
CA ALA A 86 2.56 -31.61 -14.26
C ALA A 86 3.84 -31.77 -15.07
N LEU A 87 4.44 -32.91 -15.00
CA LEU A 87 5.67 -33.24 -15.74
C LEU A 87 5.47 -33.98 -17.06
N ALA A 88 4.23 -34.36 -17.44
CA ALA A 88 3.97 -35.14 -18.66
C ALA A 88 4.14 -34.32 -19.95
N GLY A 89 4.09 -33.00 -19.88
CA GLY A 89 4.34 -32.08 -21.00
C GLY A 89 5.82 -31.88 -21.32
N ILE A 90 6.71 -32.29 -20.42
CA ILE A 90 8.14 -32.19 -20.55
C ILE A 90 8.60 -33.53 -21.18
N GLY A 91 9.23 -33.49 -22.39
CA GLY A 91 9.56 -34.66 -23.18
C GLY A 91 10.42 -35.75 -22.49
N PRO A 92 10.84 -36.81 -23.16
CA PRO A 92 11.69 -37.84 -22.57
C PRO A 92 13.12 -37.34 -22.34
N GLY A 93 13.69 -37.55 -21.17
CA GLY A 93 15.06 -37.19 -20.76
C GLY A 93 15.15 -36.70 -19.34
N ALA A 94 16.37 -36.52 -18.85
CA ALA A 94 16.63 -35.93 -17.54
C ALA A 94 16.13 -34.49 -17.49
N LYS A 95 15.47 -34.13 -16.43
CA LYS A 95 14.82 -32.82 -16.19
C LYS A 95 15.58 -32.03 -15.14
N GLU A 96 15.56 -30.73 -15.29
CA GLU A 96 15.92 -29.81 -14.23
C GLU A 96 14.70 -28.97 -13.82
N VAL A 97 14.37 -29.03 -12.55
CA VAL A 97 13.19 -28.39 -11.98
C VAL A 97 13.61 -27.38 -10.92
N VAL A 98 13.11 -26.16 -11.00
CA VAL A 98 13.24 -25.19 -9.92
C VAL A 98 11.89 -25.05 -9.23
N PHE A 99 11.83 -25.40 -7.94
CA PHE A 99 10.69 -25.15 -7.09
C PHE A 99 10.79 -23.70 -6.59
N LEU A 100 9.92 -22.81 -7.06
CA LEU A 100 9.76 -21.46 -6.54
C LEU A 100 8.62 -21.45 -5.55
N VAL A 101 8.93 -21.24 -4.28
CA VAL A 101 7.93 -21.26 -3.18
C VAL A 101 7.72 -19.85 -2.65
N ASP A 102 6.53 -19.33 -2.89
CA ASP A 102 6.07 -18.05 -2.36
C ASP A 102 5.85 -18.15 -0.85
N ARG A 103 6.58 -17.32 -0.08
CA ARG A 103 6.45 -17.19 1.37
C ARG A 103 5.71 -15.94 1.79
N SER A 104 5.17 -15.17 0.86
CA SER A 104 4.48 -13.92 1.18
C SER A 104 3.33 -14.12 2.16
N PHE A 105 2.94 -13.04 2.84
CA PHE A 105 1.89 -13.08 3.87
C PHE A 105 0.58 -13.68 3.37
N SER A 106 0.21 -13.46 2.11
CA SER A 106 -1.03 -13.96 1.51
C SER A 106 -1.12 -15.49 1.42
N MET A 107 0.05 -16.16 1.37
CA MET A 107 0.12 -17.62 1.40
C MET A 107 -0.27 -18.21 2.76
N GLY A 108 -0.24 -17.38 3.83
CA GLY A 108 -0.78 -17.74 5.16
C GLY A 108 -2.29 -17.80 5.24
N ALA A 109 -3.02 -17.33 4.22
CA ALA A 109 -4.48 -17.30 4.23
C ALA A 109 -5.09 -18.70 4.32
N ARG A 110 -6.05 -18.88 5.23
CA ARG A 110 -6.79 -20.13 5.43
C ARG A 110 -7.77 -20.34 4.28
N SER A 111 -7.78 -21.55 3.74
CA SER A 111 -8.72 -21.95 2.68
C SER A 111 -9.94 -22.63 3.27
N GLU A 112 -11.12 -22.44 2.67
CA GLU A 112 -12.36 -23.15 3.03
C GLU A 112 -12.24 -24.69 2.90
N VAL A 113 -11.31 -25.17 2.07
CA VAL A 113 -11.06 -26.60 1.84
C VAL A 113 -10.15 -27.22 2.90
N GLY A 114 -9.66 -26.39 3.86
CA GLY A 114 -8.79 -26.79 4.97
C GLY A 114 -7.32 -26.53 4.74
N GLY A 115 -6.64 -26.06 5.79
CA GLY A 115 -5.25 -25.61 5.78
C GLY A 115 -5.05 -24.25 5.12
N THR A 116 -3.81 -23.75 5.16
CA THR A 116 -3.43 -22.50 4.49
C THR A 116 -3.13 -22.73 3.01
N LYS A 117 -3.11 -21.65 2.21
CA LYS A 117 -2.66 -21.72 0.81
C LYS A 117 -1.22 -22.27 0.74
N PHE A 118 -0.37 -21.86 1.69
CA PHE A 118 1.01 -22.34 1.82
C PHE A 118 1.06 -23.86 2.01
N GLU A 119 0.33 -24.40 2.98
CA GLU A 119 0.29 -25.85 3.24
C GLU A 119 -0.22 -26.65 2.03
N ARG A 120 -1.17 -26.10 1.30
CA ARG A 120 -1.67 -26.72 0.06
C ARG A 120 -0.60 -26.69 -1.03
N GLY A 121 0.07 -25.55 -1.22
CA GLY A 121 1.18 -25.42 -2.15
C GLY A 121 2.32 -26.38 -1.85
N MET A 122 2.66 -26.54 -0.57
CA MET A 122 3.70 -27.47 -0.13
C MET A 122 3.32 -28.94 -0.40
N ARG A 123 2.05 -29.30 -0.27
CA ARG A 123 1.59 -30.64 -0.65
C ARG A 123 1.77 -30.88 -2.15
N TYR A 124 1.40 -29.92 -3.02
CA TYR A 124 1.64 -30.02 -4.45
C TYR A 124 3.14 -30.11 -4.78
N ALA A 125 3.97 -29.34 -4.10
CA ALA A 125 5.43 -29.42 -4.29
C ALA A 125 5.98 -30.80 -3.89
N ALA A 126 5.50 -31.37 -2.78
CA ALA A 126 5.91 -32.70 -2.33
C ALA A 126 5.43 -33.83 -3.26
N GLU A 127 4.21 -33.72 -3.81
CA GLU A 127 3.68 -34.64 -4.83
C GLU A 127 4.55 -34.61 -6.09
N LEU A 128 4.85 -33.40 -6.59
CA LEU A 128 5.68 -33.23 -7.78
C LEU A 128 7.11 -33.72 -7.56
N LEU A 129 7.69 -33.48 -6.38
CA LEU A 129 9.00 -34.01 -6.02
C LEU A 129 9.02 -35.54 -6.05
N GLY A 130 7.89 -36.18 -5.70
CA GLY A 130 7.72 -37.63 -5.79
C GLY A 130 7.59 -38.19 -7.21
N GLU A 131 7.28 -37.34 -8.21
CA GLU A 131 7.23 -37.70 -9.65
C GLU A 131 8.60 -37.62 -10.33
N LEU A 132 9.60 -36.99 -9.71
CA LEU A 132 10.96 -36.89 -10.23
C LEU A 132 11.66 -38.25 -10.22
N ARG A 133 12.46 -38.50 -11.26
CA ARG A 133 13.25 -39.72 -11.42
C ARG A 133 14.64 -39.53 -10.78
N SER A 134 15.37 -40.61 -10.66
CA SER A 134 16.72 -40.61 -10.09
C SER A 134 17.75 -39.85 -10.91
N ASP A 135 17.47 -39.61 -12.21
CA ASP A 135 18.30 -38.85 -13.16
C ASP A 135 17.87 -37.36 -13.26
N ASP A 136 16.71 -36.99 -12.71
CA ASP A 136 16.24 -35.62 -12.62
C ASP A 136 16.97 -34.87 -11.51
N ARG A 137 17.10 -33.55 -11.66
CA ARG A 137 17.70 -32.66 -10.65
C ARG A 137 16.72 -31.55 -10.31
N ALA A 138 16.73 -31.10 -9.08
CA ALA A 138 15.92 -29.96 -8.70
C ALA A 138 16.65 -29.02 -7.73
N ALA A 139 16.20 -27.76 -7.69
CA ALA A 139 16.58 -26.74 -6.72
C ALA A 139 15.31 -26.22 -6.01
N VAL A 140 15.50 -25.73 -4.80
CA VAL A 140 14.44 -25.06 -4.02
C VAL A 140 14.83 -23.61 -3.80
N VAL A 141 13.99 -22.71 -4.24
CA VAL A 141 14.08 -21.27 -4.05
C VAL A 141 12.82 -20.82 -3.32
N ALA A 142 12.96 -20.21 -2.17
CA ALA A 142 11.91 -19.50 -1.48
C ALA A 142 11.93 -18.04 -1.91
N PHE A 143 10.78 -17.39 -1.99
CA PHE A 143 10.73 -15.96 -2.28
C PHE A 143 9.59 -15.26 -1.55
N ASP A 144 9.81 -13.99 -1.30
CA ASP A 144 8.88 -12.98 -0.90
C ASP A 144 9.15 -11.72 -1.76
N GLU A 145 9.60 -10.61 -1.21
CA GLU A 145 10.07 -9.44 -1.98
C GLU A 145 11.35 -9.73 -2.78
N SER A 146 12.11 -10.73 -2.35
CA SER A 146 13.35 -11.18 -2.99
C SER A 146 13.49 -12.70 -2.98
N PRO A 147 14.12 -13.31 -4.01
CA PRO A 147 14.38 -14.75 -4.04
C PRO A 147 15.58 -15.12 -3.16
N GLU A 148 15.47 -16.27 -2.49
CA GLU A 148 16.49 -16.89 -1.66
C GLU A 148 16.70 -18.34 -2.09
N LEU A 149 17.95 -18.72 -2.41
CA LEU A 149 18.30 -20.11 -2.72
C LEU A 149 18.34 -20.95 -1.43
N VAL A 150 17.32 -21.77 -1.21
CA VAL A 150 17.21 -22.66 -0.04
C VAL A 150 18.05 -23.93 -0.24
N HIS A 151 17.99 -24.50 -1.44
CA HIS A 151 18.79 -25.67 -1.81
C HIS A 151 19.22 -25.61 -3.27
N ALA A 152 20.52 -25.77 -3.50
CA ALA A 152 21.10 -25.78 -4.84
C ALA A 152 20.65 -27.01 -5.66
N MET A 153 20.85 -26.96 -6.97
CA MET A 153 20.49 -28.02 -7.91
C MET A 153 21.13 -29.35 -7.54
N THR A 154 20.30 -30.35 -7.21
CA THR A 154 20.73 -31.69 -6.77
C THR A 154 19.77 -32.79 -7.28
N ALA A 155 20.25 -34.04 -7.34
CA ALA A 155 19.45 -35.24 -7.55
C ALA A 155 19.06 -35.92 -6.21
N ASP A 156 19.49 -35.39 -5.07
CA ASP A 156 19.10 -35.91 -3.75
C ASP A 156 17.69 -35.43 -3.35
N LEU A 157 16.70 -36.25 -3.67
CA LEU A 157 15.30 -35.98 -3.39
C LEU A 157 15.02 -35.90 -1.87
N GLY A 158 15.83 -36.58 -1.05
CA GLY A 158 15.70 -36.52 0.42
C GLY A 158 16.10 -35.14 0.97
N ALA A 159 17.23 -34.61 0.47
CA ALA A 159 17.69 -33.27 0.84
C ALA A 159 16.70 -32.19 0.39
N LEU A 160 16.13 -32.31 -0.84
CA LEU A 160 15.11 -31.39 -1.36
C LEU A 160 13.83 -31.44 -0.52
N ARG A 161 13.36 -32.62 -0.12
CA ARG A 161 12.18 -32.77 0.74
C ARG A 161 12.42 -32.09 2.09
N ALA A 162 13.55 -32.32 2.72
CA ALA A 162 13.90 -31.68 3.99
C ALA A 162 14.03 -30.16 3.85
N ALA A 163 14.45 -29.64 2.69
CA ALA A 163 14.50 -28.23 2.41
C ALA A 163 13.08 -27.62 2.30
N LEU A 164 12.16 -28.28 1.60
CA LEU A 164 10.77 -27.88 1.49
C LEU A 164 10.08 -27.87 2.85
N GLU A 165 10.22 -28.94 3.65
CA GLU A 165 9.56 -29.07 4.95
C GLU A 165 9.98 -28.03 6.00
N ARG A 166 11.11 -27.33 5.79
CA ARG A 166 11.58 -26.26 6.68
C ARG A 166 11.05 -24.88 6.32
N LEU A 167 10.38 -24.76 5.18
CA LEU A 167 9.85 -23.48 4.74
C LEU A 167 8.59 -23.14 5.54
N GLU A 168 8.51 -21.87 5.94
CA GLU A 168 7.38 -21.31 6.64
C GLU A 168 6.89 -20.06 5.90
N PRO A 169 5.60 -19.72 5.96
CA PRO A 169 5.09 -18.47 5.43
C PRO A 169 5.68 -17.27 6.18
N GLY A 170 5.95 -16.20 5.47
CA GLY A 170 6.48 -14.96 6.01
C GLY A 170 5.42 -13.86 6.12
N ALA A 171 5.86 -12.66 6.46
CA ALA A 171 5.02 -11.46 6.62
C ALA A 171 5.29 -10.37 5.55
N ARG A 172 6.06 -10.70 4.50
CA ARG A 172 6.42 -9.75 3.45
C ARG A 172 5.51 -9.84 2.24
N ALA A 173 5.56 -8.84 1.37
CA ALA A 173 4.90 -8.85 0.08
C ALA A 173 5.54 -9.86 -0.88
N THR A 174 4.95 -10.08 -2.05
CA THR A 174 5.45 -11.03 -3.06
C THR A 174 6.04 -10.29 -4.27
N ASN A 175 7.12 -10.85 -4.86
CA ASN A 175 7.71 -10.40 -6.12
C ASN A 175 7.99 -11.61 -7.03
N ILE A 176 6.96 -12.02 -7.76
CA ILE A 176 7.01 -13.20 -8.63
C ILE A 176 7.97 -12.99 -9.80
N SER A 177 8.06 -11.76 -10.32
CA SER A 177 8.94 -11.44 -11.46
C SER A 177 10.41 -11.68 -11.11
N ALA A 178 10.86 -11.19 -9.95
CA ALA A 178 12.21 -11.39 -9.47
C ALA A 178 12.52 -12.88 -9.22
N ALA A 179 11.56 -13.63 -8.67
CA ALA A 179 11.70 -15.06 -8.42
C ALA A 179 11.86 -15.87 -9.73
N VAL A 180 11.04 -15.59 -10.74
CA VAL A 180 11.12 -16.28 -12.04
C VAL A 180 12.41 -15.92 -12.78
N ALA A 181 12.84 -14.65 -12.74
CA ALA A 181 14.11 -14.23 -13.31
C ALA A 181 15.29 -14.99 -12.66
N TYR A 182 15.30 -15.06 -11.33
CA TYR A 182 16.32 -15.81 -10.58
C TYR A 182 16.34 -17.31 -10.93
N ALA A 183 15.16 -17.93 -11.09
CA ALA A 183 15.07 -19.32 -11.51
C ALA A 183 15.67 -19.54 -12.92
N GLN A 184 15.49 -18.60 -13.85
CA GLN A 184 16.08 -18.66 -15.17
C GLN A 184 17.61 -18.57 -15.11
N GLU A 185 18.17 -17.71 -14.27
CA GLU A 185 19.64 -17.62 -14.05
C GLU A 185 20.24 -18.94 -13.51
N LEU A 186 19.47 -19.69 -12.70
CA LEU A 186 19.92 -21.01 -12.25
C LEU A 186 20.04 -22.01 -13.40
N PHE A 187 19.16 -21.91 -14.39
CA PHE A 187 19.20 -22.76 -15.58
C PHE A 187 20.29 -22.38 -16.58
N ASP A 188 20.72 -21.12 -16.63
CA ASP A 188 21.79 -20.68 -17.54
C ASP A 188 23.15 -21.32 -17.21
N LYS A 189 23.28 -21.83 -15.99
CA LYS A 189 24.46 -22.54 -15.50
C LYS A 189 24.47 -24.03 -15.86
N THR A 190 23.48 -24.51 -16.63
CA THR A 190 23.28 -25.93 -16.90
C THR A 190 23.00 -26.19 -18.37
N ASP A 191 23.45 -27.36 -18.87
CA ASP A 191 23.25 -27.82 -20.23
C ASP A 191 21.99 -28.70 -20.44
N ALA A 192 21.10 -28.76 -19.42
CA ALA A 192 19.90 -29.57 -19.50
C ALA A 192 18.96 -29.11 -20.63
N ARG A 193 18.45 -30.08 -21.39
CA ARG A 193 17.53 -29.82 -22.51
C ARG A 193 16.08 -29.60 -22.07
N GLN A 194 15.74 -30.00 -20.84
CA GLN A 194 14.38 -29.93 -20.29
C GLN A 194 14.39 -29.21 -18.97
N LYS A 195 13.83 -28.03 -18.97
CA LYS A 195 13.82 -27.11 -17.85
C LYS A 195 12.38 -26.80 -17.44
N ALA A 196 12.08 -26.86 -16.16
CA ALA A 196 10.76 -26.52 -15.64
C ALA A 196 10.87 -25.66 -14.38
N ILE A 197 9.98 -24.68 -14.29
CA ILE A 197 9.75 -23.89 -13.06
C ILE A 197 8.42 -24.34 -12.50
N PHE A 198 8.41 -24.77 -11.25
CA PHE A 198 7.21 -25.06 -10.51
C PHE A 198 6.98 -23.94 -9.50
N LEU A 199 6.04 -23.03 -9.82
CA LEU A 199 5.75 -21.84 -9.06
C LEU A 199 4.58 -22.09 -8.08
N VAL A 200 4.87 -22.21 -6.81
CA VAL A 200 3.90 -22.28 -5.72
C VAL A 200 3.59 -20.88 -5.24
N SER A 201 2.51 -20.28 -5.75
CA SER A 201 2.05 -18.93 -5.39
C SER A 201 0.55 -18.82 -5.61
N ASP A 202 -0.11 -17.94 -4.88
CA ASP A 202 -1.52 -17.58 -5.10
C ASP A 202 -1.71 -16.51 -6.18
N LEU A 203 -0.64 -16.13 -6.88
CA LEU A 203 -0.64 -15.22 -8.03
C LEU A 203 -1.33 -13.87 -7.75
N GLN A 204 -1.04 -13.24 -6.64
CA GLN A 204 -1.60 -11.92 -6.34
C GLN A 204 -1.21 -10.88 -7.39
N ALA A 205 -2.17 -10.05 -7.77
CA ALA A 205 -1.99 -9.02 -8.79
C ALA A 205 -0.86 -8.03 -8.47
N SER A 206 -0.62 -7.76 -7.18
CA SER A 206 0.47 -6.91 -6.69
C SER A 206 1.86 -7.48 -7.01
N GLY A 207 2.01 -8.81 -7.02
CA GLY A 207 3.28 -9.48 -7.35
C GLY A 207 3.50 -9.71 -8.85
N LEU A 208 2.51 -9.43 -9.69
CA LEU A 208 2.53 -9.68 -11.13
C LEU A 208 2.92 -8.44 -11.97
N GLY A 209 3.23 -7.31 -11.35
CA GLY A 209 3.37 -6.02 -12.02
C GLY A 209 4.23 -6.03 -13.28
N GLU A 210 5.40 -6.66 -13.21
CA GLU A 210 6.36 -6.74 -14.30
C GLU A 210 6.35 -8.09 -15.06
N LEU A 211 5.49 -9.02 -14.64
CA LEU A 211 5.46 -10.37 -15.25
C LEU A 211 5.01 -10.36 -16.71
N ARG A 212 4.31 -9.32 -17.14
CA ARG A 212 3.91 -9.12 -18.54
C ARG A 212 5.10 -8.86 -19.46
N GLU A 213 6.22 -8.41 -18.91
CA GLU A 213 7.46 -8.12 -19.63
C GLU A 213 8.48 -9.27 -19.50
N LEU A 214 8.20 -10.26 -18.64
CA LEU A 214 9.09 -11.37 -18.40
C LEU A 214 8.88 -12.46 -19.47
N GLU A 215 9.78 -12.52 -20.45
CA GLU A 215 9.83 -13.61 -21.40
C GLU A 215 10.48 -14.84 -20.76
N LEU A 216 9.77 -15.97 -20.76
CA LEU A 216 10.37 -17.25 -20.40
C LEU A 216 11.36 -17.67 -21.48
N ALA A 217 12.56 -18.09 -21.07
CA ALA A 217 13.56 -18.60 -21.98
C ALA A 217 13.03 -19.80 -22.78
N ALA A 218 13.45 -19.91 -24.02
CA ALA A 218 12.99 -20.99 -24.90
C ALA A 218 13.25 -22.37 -24.29
N GLY A 219 12.20 -23.18 -24.20
CA GLY A 219 12.28 -24.55 -23.66
C GLY A 219 12.07 -24.66 -22.14
N VAL A 220 11.83 -23.55 -21.43
CA VAL A 220 11.40 -23.57 -20.03
C VAL A 220 9.89 -23.70 -19.93
N VAL A 221 9.40 -24.64 -19.15
CA VAL A 221 7.99 -24.84 -18.85
C VAL A 221 7.69 -24.27 -17.49
N LEU A 222 6.72 -23.36 -17.40
CA LEU A 222 6.21 -22.84 -16.14
C LEU A 222 4.94 -23.60 -15.76
N GLU A 223 4.92 -24.16 -14.56
CA GLU A 223 3.75 -24.81 -13.98
C GLU A 223 3.36 -24.18 -12.67
N VAL A 224 2.06 -23.90 -12.51
CA VAL A 224 1.51 -23.20 -11.35
C VAL A 224 0.31 -24.00 -10.85
N PRO A 225 0.31 -24.46 -9.58
CA PRO A 225 -0.87 -25.09 -8.98
C PRO A 225 -1.96 -24.03 -8.74
N ASP A 226 -3.23 -24.44 -8.82
CA ASP A 226 -4.35 -23.53 -8.53
C ASP A 226 -4.49 -23.29 -7.02
N LEU A 227 -3.92 -22.19 -6.57
CA LEU A 227 -4.05 -21.67 -5.20
C LEU A 227 -4.84 -20.36 -5.14
N THR A 228 -5.45 -19.96 -6.27
CA THR A 228 -6.12 -18.64 -6.46
C THR A 228 -7.52 -18.56 -5.88
N GLN A 229 -7.96 -19.53 -5.08
CA GLN A 229 -9.30 -19.52 -4.52
C GLN A 229 -9.54 -18.26 -3.67
N PRO A 230 -10.65 -17.55 -3.91
CA PRO A 230 -10.99 -16.38 -3.14
C PRO A 230 -11.20 -16.77 -1.66
N VAL A 231 -10.65 -15.98 -0.77
CA VAL A 231 -10.85 -16.07 0.66
C VAL A 231 -11.59 -14.84 1.17
N SER A 232 -12.40 -15.01 2.20
CA SER A 232 -13.00 -13.87 2.88
C SER A 232 -11.92 -13.20 3.73
N ASN A 233 -11.61 -11.94 3.44
CA ASN A 233 -10.57 -11.18 4.11
C ASN A 233 -10.97 -9.71 4.25
N THR A 234 -10.64 -9.11 5.40
CA THR A 234 -10.82 -7.69 5.71
C THR A 234 -9.55 -7.20 6.34
N ALA A 235 -8.87 -6.25 5.75
CA ALA A 235 -7.54 -5.81 6.16
C ALA A 235 -7.48 -4.32 6.45
N VAL A 236 -6.56 -3.91 7.33
CA VAL A 236 -6.14 -2.52 7.48
C VAL A 236 -5.04 -2.24 6.46
N VAL A 237 -5.39 -1.56 5.37
CA VAL A 237 -4.48 -1.36 4.23
C VAL A 237 -3.66 -0.08 4.30
N ARG A 238 -4.02 0.84 5.21
CA ARG A 238 -3.32 2.10 5.42
C ARG A 238 -3.57 2.61 6.83
N LEU A 239 -2.54 3.14 7.45
CA LEU A 239 -2.61 3.84 8.72
C LEU A 239 -1.69 5.06 8.66
N GLU A 240 -2.23 6.25 8.89
CA GLU A 240 -1.46 7.49 8.86
C GLU A 240 -2.07 8.53 9.79
N ALA A 241 -1.24 9.44 10.28
CA ALA A 241 -1.72 10.65 10.93
C ALA A 241 -1.97 11.75 9.89
N VAL A 242 -3.05 12.50 10.08
CA VAL A 242 -3.43 13.62 9.21
C VAL A 242 -2.82 14.89 9.77
N GLY A 243 -2.08 15.62 8.93
CA GLY A 243 -1.41 16.86 9.28
C GLY A 243 0.05 16.85 8.86
N GLU A 244 0.62 18.03 8.61
CA GLU A 244 2.02 18.15 8.26
C GLU A 244 2.94 17.91 9.47
N GLU A 245 2.52 18.36 10.65
CA GLU A 245 3.26 18.17 11.90
C GLU A 245 2.31 17.83 13.07
N LEU A 246 2.71 16.86 13.88
CA LEU A 246 2.01 16.50 15.12
C LEU A 246 2.66 17.24 16.28
N LEU A 247 1.85 17.99 17.05
CA LEU A 247 2.32 18.77 18.17
C LEU A 247 1.85 18.20 19.52
N SER A 248 2.76 18.18 20.50
CA SER A 248 2.43 17.75 21.85
C SER A 248 1.39 18.67 22.49
N GLY A 249 0.37 18.07 23.11
CA GLY A 249 -0.74 18.79 23.73
C GLY A 249 -1.85 19.24 22.77
N GLU A 250 -1.67 19.06 21.46
CA GLU A 250 -2.69 19.41 20.46
C GLU A 250 -3.37 18.15 19.90
N PRO A 251 -4.68 18.22 19.62
CA PRO A 251 -5.39 17.09 19.02
C PRO A 251 -5.01 16.93 17.55
N PHE A 252 -4.85 15.68 17.12
CA PHE A 252 -4.63 15.31 15.73
C PHE A 252 -5.48 14.10 15.36
N VAL A 253 -5.66 13.86 14.07
CA VAL A 253 -6.47 12.78 13.55
C VAL A 253 -5.57 11.66 13.02
N ILE A 254 -5.87 10.42 13.42
CA ILE A 254 -5.28 9.21 12.86
C ILE A 254 -6.33 8.57 11.96
N GLN A 255 -5.99 8.37 10.69
CA GLN A 255 -6.86 7.72 9.72
C GLN A 255 -6.38 6.31 9.42
N ALA A 256 -7.32 5.36 9.46
CA ALA A 256 -7.09 3.99 9.01
C ALA A 256 -8.04 3.65 7.86
N ALA A 257 -7.50 3.08 6.78
CA ALA A 257 -8.30 2.57 5.68
C ALA A 257 -8.49 1.05 5.86
N VAL A 258 -9.72 0.63 6.04
CA VAL A 258 -10.12 -0.78 6.16
C VAL A 258 -10.72 -1.24 4.84
N ARG A 259 -10.21 -2.32 4.28
CA ARG A 259 -10.68 -2.88 3.00
C ARG A 259 -11.25 -4.27 3.16
N ASN A 260 -12.42 -4.48 2.59
CA ASN A 260 -13.08 -5.77 2.52
C ASN A 260 -12.82 -6.41 1.14
N PHE A 261 -12.12 -7.54 1.11
CA PHE A 261 -11.84 -8.30 -0.11
C PHE A 261 -12.91 -9.37 -0.40
N SER A 262 -13.90 -9.52 0.48
CA SER A 262 -14.97 -10.47 0.29
C SER A 262 -16.13 -9.92 -0.57
N THR A 263 -16.98 -10.80 -1.06
CA THR A 263 -18.19 -10.45 -1.83
C THR A 263 -19.40 -10.12 -0.96
N GLN A 264 -19.26 -10.18 0.35
CA GLN A 264 -20.31 -9.86 1.34
C GLN A 264 -19.92 -8.59 2.10
N PRO A 265 -20.91 -7.77 2.54
CA PRO A 265 -20.63 -6.64 3.40
C PRO A 265 -20.09 -7.14 4.76
N ARG A 266 -19.17 -6.39 5.35
CA ARG A 266 -18.56 -6.68 6.65
C ARG A 266 -18.78 -5.51 7.60
N ALA A 267 -19.05 -5.83 8.85
CA ALA A 267 -19.00 -4.88 9.96
C ALA A 267 -17.91 -5.38 10.92
N VAL A 268 -16.89 -4.59 11.15
CA VAL A 268 -15.75 -4.93 11.99
C VAL A 268 -15.55 -3.85 13.05
N GLU A 269 -14.99 -4.21 14.17
CA GLU A 269 -14.58 -3.29 15.20
C GLU A 269 -13.11 -2.92 15.00
N ALA A 270 -12.83 -1.62 14.80
CA ALA A 270 -11.48 -1.10 14.65
C ALA A 270 -11.02 -0.47 15.96
N THR A 271 -9.92 -0.94 16.53
CA THR A 271 -9.34 -0.46 17.77
C THR A 271 -8.02 0.24 17.51
N LEU A 272 -7.92 1.52 17.90
CA LEU A 272 -6.68 2.27 17.91
C LEU A 272 -5.92 1.98 19.21
N THR A 273 -4.65 1.62 19.07
CA THR A 273 -3.69 1.47 20.17
C THR A 273 -2.55 2.48 19.98
N VAL A 274 -2.22 3.24 21.02
CA VAL A 274 -1.10 4.19 21.00
C VAL A 274 -0.17 3.87 22.17
N ALA A 275 1.13 3.81 21.89
CA ALA A 275 2.16 3.44 22.88
C ALA A 275 1.81 2.15 23.66
N GLY A 276 1.21 1.17 22.97
CA GLY A 276 0.81 -0.13 23.54
C GLY A 276 -0.46 -0.10 24.39
N THR A 277 -1.19 1.02 24.45
CA THR A 277 -2.44 1.16 25.19
C THR A 277 -3.60 1.37 24.21
N PRO A 278 -4.69 0.56 24.26
CA PRO A 278 -5.91 0.85 23.50
C PRO A 278 -6.54 2.17 23.96
N VAL A 279 -6.79 3.07 23.01
CA VAL A 279 -7.29 4.43 23.32
C VAL A 279 -8.67 4.71 22.76
N ALA A 280 -9.05 4.06 21.66
CA ALA A 280 -10.36 4.24 21.04
C ALA A 280 -10.77 3.01 20.23
N THR A 281 -12.09 2.80 20.12
CA THR A 281 -12.68 1.72 19.33
C THR A 281 -13.89 2.26 18.57
N GLN A 282 -14.01 1.90 17.29
CA GLN A 282 -15.12 2.30 16.41
C GLN A 282 -15.59 1.16 15.56
N GLN A 283 -16.91 1.10 15.28
CA GLN A 283 -17.47 0.16 14.31
C GLN A 283 -17.35 0.70 12.89
N VAL A 284 -16.86 -0.13 12.00
CA VAL A 284 -16.63 0.18 10.58
C VAL A 284 -17.46 -0.76 9.72
N HIS A 285 -18.27 -0.19 8.83
CA HIS A 285 -19.05 -0.94 7.85
C HIS A 285 -18.38 -0.84 6.49
N VAL A 286 -17.93 -1.96 5.96
CA VAL A 286 -17.21 -2.02 4.68
C VAL A 286 -18.03 -2.78 3.65
N SER A 287 -18.35 -2.10 2.55
CA SER A 287 -19.08 -2.69 1.42
C SER A 287 -18.31 -3.84 0.78
N PRO A 288 -19.00 -4.75 0.07
CA PRO A 288 -18.35 -5.83 -0.68
C PRO A 288 -17.28 -5.29 -1.63
N SER A 289 -16.08 -5.85 -1.62
CA SER A 289 -14.93 -5.44 -2.43
C SER A 289 -14.58 -3.94 -2.32
N GLY A 290 -15.05 -3.28 -1.26
CA GLY A 290 -14.90 -1.85 -1.00
C GLY A 290 -13.89 -1.55 0.09
N ALA A 291 -13.73 -0.25 0.37
CA ALA A 291 -12.95 0.26 1.49
C ALA A 291 -13.75 1.30 2.26
N ALA A 292 -13.45 1.45 3.54
CA ALA A 292 -13.98 2.49 4.40
C ALA A 292 -12.82 3.10 5.21
N THR A 293 -12.88 4.40 5.44
CA THR A 293 -11.93 5.11 6.31
C THR A 293 -12.55 5.29 7.69
N VAL A 294 -11.78 5.02 8.72
CA VAL A 294 -12.10 5.33 10.11
C VAL A 294 -11.12 6.38 10.63
N GLU A 295 -11.64 7.33 11.39
CA GLU A 295 -10.87 8.45 11.92
C GLU A 295 -10.92 8.43 13.43
N PHE A 296 -9.75 8.57 14.07
CA PHE A 296 -9.60 8.66 15.50
C PHE A 296 -8.94 9.99 15.85
N GLU A 297 -9.61 10.79 16.67
CA GLU A 297 -9.01 11.98 17.27
C GLU A 297 -8.25 11.58 18.52
N HIS A 298 -6.99 12.03 18.63
CA HIS A 298 -6.12 11.73 19.78
C HIS A 298 -5.19 12.89 20.08
N THR A 299 -4.73 12.96 21.35
CA THR A 299 -3.76 13.95 21.82
C THR A 299 -2.62 13.24 22.54
N LEU A 300 -1.39 13.63 22.25
CA LEU A 300 -0.19 13.14 22.92
C LEU A 300 0.52 14.33 23.59
N ASP A 301 0.68 14.26 24.91
CA ASP A 301 1.34 15.33 25.68
C ASP A 301 2.86 15.26 25.62
N GLU A 302 3.42 14.06 25.46
CA GLU A 302 4.86 13.85 25.43
C GLU A 302 5.40 13.91 24.00
N PRO A 303 6.39 14.80 23.74
CA PRO A 303 7.05 14.83 22.44
C PRO A 303 7.96 13.59 22.27
N GLY A 304 8.11 13.13 21.03
CA GLY A 304 8.93 11.97 20.67
C GLY A 304 8.24 11.09 19.64
N VAL A 305 8.85 9.96 19.32
CA VAL A 305 8.28 8.98 18.40
C VAL A 305 7.46 7.97 19.19
N HIS A 306 6.16 7.91 18.89
CA HIS A 306 5.21 6.98 19.49
C HIS A 306 4.74 5.97 18.46
N GLY A 307 4.69 4.69 18.84
CA GLY A 307 4.07 3.66 18.00
C GLY A 307 2.54 3.74 18.08
N ALA A 308 1.88 3.67 16.94
CA ALA A 308 0.43 3.51 16.87
C ALA A 308 0.10 2.28 16.04
N SER A 309 -0.99 1.60 16.37
CA SER A 309 -1.58 0.56 15.54
C SER A 309 -3.09 0.65 15.51
N VAL A 310 -3.68 0.21 14.40
CA VAL A 310 -5.12 -0.02 14.31
C VAL A 310 -5.32 -1.48 13.96
N ALA A 311 -6.04 -2.19 14.82
CA ALA A 311 -6.42 -3.58 14.60
C ALA A 311 -7.93 -3.68 14.37
N VAL A 312 -8.34 -4.58 13.46
CA VAL A 312 -9.75 -4.94 13.21
C VAL A 312 -10.03 -6.36 13.70
N ASP A 313 -11.17 -6.55 14.36
CA ASP A 313 -11.64 -7.88 14.72
C ASP A 313 -12.45 -8.47 13.56
N ALA A 314 -11.75 -9.06 12.60
CA ALA A 314 -12.35 -9.55 11.36
C ALA A 314 -12.76 -11.04 11.42
N ASP A 315 -12.14 -11.87 12.29
CA ASP A 315 -12.28 -13.32 12.38
C ASP A 315 -12.38 -13.98 10.99
N ASP A 316 -11.34 -13.74 10.18
CA ASP A 316 -11.33 -14.15 8.78
C ASP A 316 -10.14 -15.06 8.41
N ALA A 317 -9.80 -15.11 7.12
CA ALA A 317 -8.83 -16.08 6.62
C ALA A 317 -7.38 -15.70 6.90
N LEU A 318 -7.07 -14.40 7.19
CA LEU A 318 -5.70 -13.91 7.24
C LEU A 318 -5.50 -12.87 8.36
N ALA A 319 -5.18 -13.32 9.55
CA ALA A 319 -5.04 -12.46 10.72
C ALA A 319 -3.83 -11.50 10.71
N ILE A 320 -2.86 -11.68 9.79
CA ILE A 320 -1.64 -10.85 9.77
C ILE A 320 -1.90 -9.44 9.22
N ASP A 321 -2.92 -9.26 8.39
CA ASP A 321 -3.30 -7.97 7.81
C ASP A 321 -4.49 -7.30 8.52
N ASP A 322 -4.95 -7.91 9.62
CA ASP A 322 -5.94 -7.31 10.52
C ASP A 322 -5.38 -6.10 11.26
N GLU A 323 -4.06 -5.93 11.35
CA GLU A 323 -3.41 -4.84 12.09
C GLU A 323 -2.38 -4.12 11.21
N ALA A 324 -2.42 -2.77 11.25
CA ALA A 324 -1.42 -1.92 10.64
C ALA A 324 -0.74 -1.04 11.69
N PHE A 325 0.52 -0.67 11.43
CA PHE A 325 1.36 0.09 12.34
C PHE A 325 1.81 1.40 11.71
N ALA A 326 1.93 2.44 12.54
CA ALA A 326 2.49 3.73 12.15
C ALA A 326 3.38 4.29 13.27
N ALA A 327 4.36 5.10 12.88
CA ALA A 327 5.16 5.88 13.82
C ALA A 327 4.65 7.34 13.80
N LEU A 328 4.32 7.85 14.98
CA LEU A 328 3.86 9.22 15.20
C LEU A 328 5.05 10.03 15.72
N ASP A 329 5.62 10.92 14.90
CA ASP A 329 6.69 11.85 15.31
C ASP A 329 6.05 13.13 15.88
N VAL A 330 5.87 13.15 17.20
CA VAL A 330 5.21 14.24 17.92
C VAL A 330 6.28 15.24 18.38
N ARG A 331 6.16 16.48 17.93
CA ARG A 331 7.09 17.54 18.23
C ARG A 331 6.54 18.46 19.28
N ARG A 332 7.41 19.06 20.10
CA ARG A 332 7.01 20.16 20.93
C ARG A 332 6.91 21.45 20.10
N PRO A 333 5.98 22.36 20.43
CA PRO A 333 5.97 23.67 19.80
C PRO A 333 7.30 24.42 20.01
N LEU A 334 7.75 25.15 18.99
CA LEU A 334 8.93 25.99 19.07
C LEU A 334 8.62 27.26 19.89
N ARG A 335 9.25 27.41 21.04
CA ARG A 335 9.02 28.53 21.95
C ARG A 335 9.85 29.73 21.54
N VAL A 336 9.18 30.83 21.18
CA VAL A 336 9.83 32.07 20.74
C VAL A 336 9.59 33.16 21.76
N LEU A 337 10.67 33.69 22.35
CA LEU A 337 10.59 34.83 23.27
C LEU A 337 10.71 36.12 22.46
N CYS A 338 9.66 36.91 22.41
CA CYS A 338 9.61 38.21 21.72
C CYS A 338 9.74 39.36 22.75
N VAL A 339 10.82 40.13 22.63
CA VAL A 339 11.04 41.31 23.48
C VAL A 339 10.49 42.52 22.79
N ASN A 340 9.45 43.15 23.34
CA ASN A 340 8.73 44.26 22.76
C ASN A 340 9.36 45.61 23.14
N GLY A 341 10.06 46.27 22.19
CA GLY A 341 10.73 47.56 22.43
C GLY A 341 9.78 48.75 22.68
N THR A 342 8.50 48.61 22.27
CA THR A 342 7.52 49.69 22.46
C THR A 342 6.35 49.21 23.28
N PRO A 343 6.37 49.34 24.64
CA PRO A 343 5.25 49.03 25.49
C PRO A 343 4.01 49.86 25.08
N SER A 344 2.90 49.13 24.84
CA SER A 344 1.61 49.77 24.53
C SER A 344 0.46 48.88 24.98
N GLU A 345 -0.56 49.52 25.57
CA GLU A 345 -1.80 48.81 25.90
C GLU A 345 -2.60 48.43 24.66
N ILE A 346 -2.39 49.18 23.57
CA ILE A 346 -3.01 48.90 22.28
C ILE A 346 -2.11 47.93 21.50
N PRO A 347 -2.53 46.65 21.25
CA PRO A 347 -1.69 45.63 20.62
C PRO A 347 -1.07 46.11 19.30
N TYR A 348 -1.83 46.77 18.45
CA TYR A 348 -1.43 47.27 17.16
C TYR A 348 -0.21 48.21 17.17
N PHE A 349 0.06 48.91 18.29
CA PHE A 349 1.22 49.80 18.47
C PHE A 349 2.43 49.11 19.10
N ARG A 350 2.35 47.80 19.34
CA ARG A 350 3.49 47.01 19.83
C ARG A 350 4.34 46.59 18.63
N GLU A 351 5.65 46.65 18.78
CA GLU A 351 6.61 46.20 17.74
C GLU A 351 6.46 44.71 17.44
N THR A 352 6.02 43.89 18.41
CA THR A 352 5.83 42.46 18.28
C THR A 352 4.50 42.06 17.69
N HIS A 353 3.52 42.98 17.49
CA HIS A 353 2.16 42.62 17.09
C HIS A 353 2.08 41.80 15.80
N TYR A 354 2.77 42.24 14.76
CA TYR A 354 2.79 41.55 13.47
C TYR A 354 3.57 40.24 13.56
N LEU A 355 4.68 40.23 14.32
CA LEU A 355 5.46 39.00 14.54
C LEU A 355 4.65 37.96 15.32
N GLU A 356 3.94 38.35 16.39
CA GLU A 356 3.04 37.45 17.12
C GLU A 356 1.96 36.87 16.22
N THR A 357 1.37 37.71 15.35
CA THR A 357 0.34 37.28 14.41
C THR A 357 0.91 36.35 13.33
N ALA A 358 2.13 36.62 12.83
CA ALA A 358 2.79 35.77 11.83
C ALA A 358 3.19 34.41 12.43
N LEU A 359 3.71 34.39 13.65
CA LEU A 359 4.08 33.15 14.33
C LEU A 359 2.86 32.33 14.79
N ASN A 360 1.77 33.00 15.20
CA ASN A 360 0.54 32.34 15.62
C ASN A 360 -0.70 33.11 15.12
N PRO A 361 -1.10 32.91 13.86
CA PRO A 361 -2.25 33.59 13.27
C PRO A 361 -3.59 33.20 13.95
N TYR A 362 -3.63 32.06 14.59
CA TYR A 362 -4.86 31.55 15.26
C TYR A 362 -5.10 32.17 16.63
N ARG A 363 -4.07 32.76 17.27
CA ARG A 363 -4.19 33.38 18.63
C ARG A 363 -5.24 34.49 18.70
N PHE A 364 -5.38 35.26 17.60
CA PHE A 364 -6.30 36.38 17.49
C PHE A 364 -7.43 36.12 16.49
N GLY A 365 -7.42 34.94 15.82
CA GLY A 365 -8.38 34.56 14.82
C GLY A 365 -9.70 34.05 15.38
N ARG A 366 -10.72 33.96 14.51
CA ARG A 366 -12.01 33.37 14.84
C ARG A 366 -12.02 31.83 14.63
N GLU A 367 -11.08 31.32 13.86
CA GLU A 367 -10.96 29.90 13.56
C GLU A 367 -9.87 29.29 14.42
N PRO A 368 -10.16 28.16 15.08
CA PRO A 368 -9.13 27.40 15.77
C PRO A 368 -8.15 26.80 14.75
N GLY A 369 -6.89 26.84 15.04
CA GLY A 369 -5.85 26.23 14.24
C GLY A 369 -4.60 26.05 15.08
N THR A 370 -3.73 25.15 14.63
CA THR A 370 -2.49 24.81 15.30
C THR A 370 -1.31 25.44 14.57
N THR A 371 -0.30 25.86 15.31
CA THR A 371 0.95 26.36 14.77
C THR A 371 2.12 25.75 15.52
N ILE A 372 3.22 25.57 14.80
CA ILE A 372 4.47 25.05 15.35
C ILE A 372 5.12 26.03 16.35
N PHE A 373 4.68 27.29 16.39
CA PHE A 373 5.29 28.32 17.21
C PHE A 373 4.42 28.67 18.43
N ASP A 374 5.10 28.79 19.60
CA ASP A 374 4.53 29.31 20.84
C ASP A 374 5.21 30.65 21.22
N PRO A 375 4.74 31.78 20.68
CA PRO A 375 5.33 33.09 20.95
C PRO A 375 4.91 33.61 22.36
N ARG A 376 5.91 33.99 23.14
CA ARG A 376 5.73 34.69 24.41
C ARG A 376 6.33 36.10 24.34
N VAL A 377 5.52 37.09 24.67
CA VAL A 377 5.96 38.49 24.64
C VAL A 377 6.30 38.94 26.05
N ILE A 378 7.42 39.65 26.17
CA ILE A 378 7.87 40.32 27.39
C ILE A 378 8.32 41.74 27.09
N GLU A 379 8.47 42.57 28.14
CA GLU A 379 9.09 43.87 28.04
C GLU A 379 10.61 43.81 28.27
N PRO A 380 11.38 44.79 27.77
CA PRO A 380 12.86 44.77 27.81
C PRO A 380 13.41 44.60 29.24
N GLY A 381 12.75 45.22 30.24
CA GLY A 381 13.16 45.13 31.64
C GLY A 381 13.03 43.73 32.27
N GLU A 382 12.26 42.84 31.65
CA GLU A 382 12.07 41.47 32.14
C GLU A 382 13.12 40.49 31.59
N LEU A 383 13.85 40.89 30.53
CA LEU A 383 14.74 39.98 29.79
C LEU A 383 15.84 39.37 30.67
N ALA A 384 16.48 40.17 31.53
CA ALA A 384 17.55 39.72 32.43
C ALA A 384 17.09 38.66 33.45
N SER A 385 15.80 38.65 33.78
CA SER A 385 15.21 37.66 34.71
C SER A 385 14.72 36.38 34.04
N GLN A 386 14.67 36.32 32.71
CA GLN A 386 14.18 35.16 31.97
C GLN A 386 15.21 34.02 31.91
N ARG A 387 14.70 32.80 32.08
CA ARG A 387 15.50 31.60 31.79
C ARG A 387 15.45 31.29 30.28
N LEU A 388 16.43 31.79 29.53
CA LEU A 388 16.47 31.68 28.07
C LEU A 388 16.59 30.25 27.53
N THR A 389 17.14 29.33 28.32
CA THR A 389 17.29 27.91 27.93
C THR A 389 15.95 27.19 27.65
N GLY A 390 14.81 27.80 27.99
CA GLY A 390 13.48 27.28 27.73
C GLY A 390 12.92 27.71 26.36
N TYR A 391 13.62 28.52 25.61
CA TYR A 391 13.20 29.05 24.30
C TYR A 391 14.12 28.58 23.20
N ASP A 392 13.58 28.40 22.00
CA ASP A 392 14.29 28.00 20.81
C ASP A 392 14.84 29.21 20.07
N ALA A 393 14.11 30.33 20.14
CA ALA A 393 14.55 31.62 19.62
C ALA A 393 14.19 32.78 20.55
N VAL A 394 15.02 33.81 20.55
CA VAL A 394 14.79 35.10 21.18
C VAL A 394 14.78 36.18 20.10
N VAL A 395 13.78 37.03 20.12
CA VAL A 395 13.61 38.13 19.17
C VAL A 395 13.62 39.46 19.92
N LEU A 396 14.54 40.35 19.57
CA LEU A 396 14.55 41.74 20.05
C LEU A 396 13.89 42.61 18.98
N ALA A 397 12.71 43.15 19.23
CA ALA A 397 11.97 43.99 18.30
C ALA A 397 12.06 45.45 18.75
N ASN A 398 12.89 46.27 18.05
CA ASN A 398 13.10 47.70 18.27
C ASN A 398 13.40 48.05 19.75
N VAL A 399 14.19 47.20 20.44
CA VAL A 399 14.58 47.42 21.85
C VAL A 399 15.62 48.51 21.95
N ASP A 400 15.35 49.56 22.72
CA ASP A 400 16.20 50.71 22.83
C ASP A 400 17.53 50.45 23.59
N TYR A 401 17.43 49.67 24.68
CA TYR A 401 18.57 49.38 25.52
C TYR A 401 18.47 47.93 26.06
N VAL A 402 19.57 47.22 26.01
CA VAL A 402 19.75 45.89 26.61
C VAL A 402 20.74 45.98 27.75
N ASP A 403 20.35 45.71 28.98
CA ASP A 403 21.24 45.83 30.12
C ASP A 403 22.38 44.78 30.11
N ALA A 404 23.45 45.03 30.87
CA ALA A 404 24.63 44.17 30.83
C ALA A 404 24.35 42.72 31.26
N ALA A 405 23.39 42.50 32.15
CA ALA A 405 23.00 41.15 32.61
C ALA A 405 22.25 40.42 31.51
N ALA A 406 21.34 41.09 30.80
CA ALA A 406 20.65 40.56 29.64
C ALA A 406 21.61 40.26 28.49
N VAL A 407 22.57 41.14 28.21
CA VAL A 407 23.62 40.90 27.17
C VAL A 407 24.40 39.61 27.53
N ALA A 408 24.86 39.44 28.76
CA ALA A 408 25.59 38.27 29.19
C ALA A 408 24.73 37.00 29.10
N ALA A 409 23.43 37.09 29.43
CA ALA A 409 22.50 35.97 29.30
C ALA A 409 22.28 35.58 27.83
N LEU A 410 22.09 36.56 26.94
CA LEU A 410 21.96 36.32 25.47
C LEU A 410 23.23 35.71 24.88
N GLU A 411 24.43 36.19 25.28
CA GLU A 411 25.69 35.59 24.81
C GLU A 411 25.84 34.13 25.25
N ALA A 412 25.48 33.81 26.49
CA ALA A 412 25.50 32.44 26.98
C ALA A 412 24.49 31.58 26.23
N TYR A 413 23.29 32.11 25.97
CA TYR A 413 22.22 31.44 25.26
C TYR A 413 22.60 31.13 23.79
N VAL A 414 23.12 32.12 23.04
CA VAL A 414 23.55 31.92 21.64
C VAL A 414 24.74 30.97 21.58
N ARG A 415 25.70 31.07 22.51
CA ARG A 415 26.85 30.14 22.59
C ARG A 415 26.42 28.72 22.90
N ALA A 416 25.29 28.51 23.55
CA ALA A 416 24.67 27.20 23.81
C ALA A 416 23.82 26.69 22.61
N GLY A 417 23.73 27.43 21.50
CA GLY A 417 23.01 27.04 20.28
C GLY A 417 21.63 27.69 20.14
N GLY A 418 21.27 28.64 21.01
CA GLY A 418 20.00 29.38 20.90
C GLY A 418 19.98 30.37 19.73
N GLY A 419 18.83 30.54 19.09
CA GLY A 419 18.63 31.49 18.00
C GLY A 419 18.37 32.91 18.50
N LEU A 420 19.05 33.92 17.96
CA LEU A 420 18.81 35.33 18.26
C LEU A 420 18.53 36.10 16.97
N LEU A 421 17.35 36.74 16.91
CA LEU A 421 16.97 37.68 15.87
C LEU A 421 16.90 39.08 16.44
N VAL A 422 17.41 40.07 15.74
CA VAL A 422 17.38 41.47 16.14
C VAL A 422 16.76 42.29 15.02
N PHE A 423 15.58 42.83 15.26
CA PHE A 423 14.93 43.80 14.41
C PHE A 423 15.26 45.19 14.94
N THR A 424 16.02 45.93 14.15
CA THR A 424 16.39 47.30 14.48
C THR A 424 15.28 48.27 14.04
N GLY A 425 15.12 49.37 14.78
CA GLY A 425 14.16 50.44 14.48
C GLY A 425 14.65 51.78 14.98
N ASP A 426 13.77 52.78 15.06
CA ASP A 426 14.04 54.12 15.44
C ASP A 426 14.48 54.34 16.90
N ARG A 427 14.15 53.37 17.77
CA ARG A 427 14.48 53.43 19.19
C ARG A 427 15.85 52.89 19.55
N VAL A 428 16.45 52.05 18.68
CA VAL A 428 17.70 51.33 18.98
C VAL A 428 18.85 52.33 19.24
N SER A 429 19.48 52.19 20.39
CA SER A 429 20.67 52.99 20.73
C SER A 429 21.90 52.44 20.02
N LEU A 430 22.29 53.06 18.88
CA LEU A 430 23.45 52.65 18.07
C LEU A 430 24.74 52.57 18.89
N ILE A 431 24.93 53.53 19.85
CA ILE A 431 26.12 53.58 20.69
C ILE A 431 26.18 52.37 21.59
N GLN A 432 25.06 52.01 22.20
CA GLN A 432 25.00 50.91 23.13
C GLN A 432 25.10 49.57 22.39
N TYR A 433 24.37 49.40 21.28
CA TYR A 433 24.40 48.17 20.50
C TYR A 433 25.80 47.91 19.90
N ASN A 434 26.47 48.93 19.39
CA ASN A 434 27.83 48.79 18.86
C ASN A 434 28.85 48.47 19.95
N ARG A 435 28.69 49.05 21.13
CA ARG A 435 29.60 48.82 22.25
C ARG A 435 29.39 47.42 22.90
N ASP A 436 28.11 47.03 23.16
CA ASP A 436 27.80 45.91 24.04
C ASP A 436 27.35 44.68 23.29
N LEU A 437 26.80 44.82 22.08
CA LEU A 437 26.29 43.69 21.26
C LEU A 437 27.15 43.39 20.03
N TYR A 438 27.78 44.40 19.40
CA TYR A 438 28.71 44.19 18.27
C TYR A 438 30.15 43.92 18.77
N LYS A 439 30.66 44.67 19.75
CA LYS A 439 31.98 44.48 20.38
C LYS A 439 33.12 44.33 19.39
N ASP A 440 33.17 45.20 18.38
CA ASP A 440 34.16 45.19 17.28
C ASP A 440 34.22 43.83 16.53
N GLY A 441 33.10 43.11 16.46
CA GLY A 441 32.96 41.86 15.76
C GLY A 441 33.05 40.61 16.66
N GLU A 442 33.28 40.77 17.96
CA GLU A 442 33.34 39.67 18.93
C GLU A 442 32.03 39.44 19.70
N GLY A 443 30.98 40.23 19.39
CA GLY A 443 29.69 40.21 20.07
C GLY A 443 28.61 39.37 19.37
N LEU A 444 27.37 39.65 19.71
CA LEU A 444 26.19 38.97 19.17
C LEU A 444 25.76 39.45 17.78
N LEU A 445 26.05 40.73 17.46
CA LEU A 445 25.70 41.29 16.16
C LEU A 445 26.75 40.94 15.11
N PRO A 446 26.34 40.53 13.89
CA PRO A 446 27.28 40.19 12.81
C PRO A 446 27.93 41.39 12.17
N ALA A 447 27.36 42.62 12.37
CA ALA A 447 27.87 43.83 11.81
C ALA A 447 27.64 45.04 12.74
N ARG A 448 28.44 46.07 12.56
CA ARG A 448 28.28 47.35 13.19
C ARG A 448 27.03 48.06 12.67
N LEU A 449 26.22 48.60 13.57
CA LEU A 449 25.08 49.43 13.17
C LEU A 449 25.49 50.85 12.83
N GLU A 450 24.99 51.34 11.73
CA GLU A 450 25.17 52.68 11.26
C GLU A 450 23.90 53.54 11.39
N PRO A 451 23.96 54.86 11.36
CA PRO A 451 22.75 55.68 11.38
C PRO A 451 21.78 55.31 10.28
N PRO A 452 20.46 55.31 10.57
CA PRO A 452 19.45 55.00 9.55
C PRO A 452 19.58 55.99 8.37
N THR A 453 19.43 55.46 7.17
CA THR A 453 19.42 56.23 5.93
C THR A 453 18.06 56.18 5.26
N GLY A 454 17.62 57.25 4.62
CA GLY A 454 16.29 57.39 4.02
C GLY A 454 15.35 58.23 4.88
N SER A 455 14.13 58.42 4.42
CA SER A 455 13.09 59.19 5.08
C SER A 455 11.78 58.45 5.04
N LEU A 456 11.08 58.39 6.18
CA LEU A 456 9.70 57.87 6.26
C LEU A 456 8.68 58.76 5.55
N LEU A 457 9.05 60.02 5.30
CA LEU A 457 8.19 61.04 4.67
C LEU A 457 8.44 61.19 3.17
N ASP A 458 9.55 60.66 2.66
CA ASP A 458 9.91 60.74 1.24
C ASP A 458 10.18 59.33 0.70
N VAL A 459 9.17 58.74 0.05
CA VAL A 459 9.24 57.39 -0.57
C VAL A 459 10.24 57.31 -1.73
N SER A 460 10.84 58.43 -2.17
CA SER A 460 11.91 58.42 -3.19
C SER A 460 13.29 58.11 -2.59
N GLU A 461 13.47 58.19 -1.30
CA GLU A 461 14.71 57.92 -0.57
C GLU A 461 14.82 56.50 0.00
N PHE A 462 14.13 55.50 -0.58
CA PHE A 462 14.30 54.11 -0.17
C PHE A 462 15.54 53.45 -0.76
N ARG A 463 16.08 52.46 -0.07
CA ARG A 463 17.14 51.58 -0.58
C ARG A 463 16.61 50.16 -0.70
N GLN A 464 16.84 49.54 -1.87
CA GLN A 464 16.55 48.14 -2.09
C GLN A 464 17.69 47.26 -1.58
N ILE A 465 17.36 46.08 -1.08
CA ILE A 465 18.32 45.00 -0.80
C ILE A 465 18.68 44.37 -2.16
N THR A 466 19.85 44.74 -2.72
CA THR A 466 20.25 44.31 -4.06
C THR A 466 21.38 43.30 -4.08
N ASN A 467 21.95 42.99 -2.93
CA ASN A 467 23.07 42.06 -2.83
C ASN A 467 22.80 41.07 -1.66
N PHE A 468 22.26 39.88 -2.00
CA PHE A 468 22.05 38.80 -1.08
C PHE A 468 22.37 37.47 -1.78
N VAL A 469 22.61 36.42 -0.98
CA VAL A 469 22.92 35.09 -1.50
C VAL A 469 21.58 34.37 -1.72
N GLU A 470 21.11 34.29 -2.95
CA GLU A 470 19.82 33.71 -3.33
C GLU A 470 19.68 32.25 -2.86
N ALA A 471 20.77 31.47 -2.89
CA ALA A 471 20.79 30.08 -2.44
C ALA A 471 20.82 29.93 -0.90
N HIS A 472 20.73 31.01 -0.14
CA HIS A 472 20.67 30.92 1.32
C HIS A 472 19.23 30.64 1.74
N TYR A 473 19.02 29.60 2.58
CA TYR A 473 17.72 29.11 3.00
C TYR A 473 16.78 30.21 3.56
N VAL A 474 17.31 31.29 4.15
CA VAL A 474 16.52 32.43 4.65
C VAL A 474 15.85 33.20 3.50
N PHE A 475 16.43 33.18 2.30
CA PHE A 475 15.92 33.92 1.15
C PHE A 475 15.17 33.07 0.14
N GLU A 476 15.19 31.75 0.29
CA GLU A 476 14.57 30.81 -0.63
C GLU A 476 13.08 31.12 -0.88
N SER A 477 12.32 31.40 0.20
CA SER A 477 10.90 31.76 0.11
C SER A 477 10.63 33.15 -0.50
N PHE A 478 11.65 34.02 -0.58
CA PHE A 478 11.50 35.39 -1.14
C PHE A 478 11.92 35.46 -2.61
N VAL A 479 12.63 34.45 -3.11
CA VAL A 479 13.16 34.39 -4.48
C VAL A 479 12.31 33.56 -5.41
N ASP A 480 11.34 32.81 -4.87
CA ASP A 480 10.41 32.01 -5.69
C ASP A 480 9.57 32.95 -6.58
N PRO A 481 9.66 32.82 -7.95
CA PRO A 481 8.90 33.67 -8.88
C PRO A 481 7.39 33.55 -8.75
N ALA A 482 6.88 32.51 -8.09
CA ALA A 482 5.46 32.27 -7.91
C ALA A 482 4.90 32.92 -6.64
N GLU A 483 5.72 33.12 -5.60
CA GLU A 483 5.29 33.57 -4.27
C GLU A 483 6.19 34.68 -3.68
N GLY A 484 7.34 35.03 -4.29
CA GLY A 484 8.35 35.88 -3.70
C GLY A 484 8.28 37.36 -4.09
N ASP A 485 8.40 38.25 -3.10
CA ASP A 485 8.39 39.71 -3.26
C ASP A 485 9.75 40.33 -3.67
N LEU A 486 10.83 39.54 -3.76
CA LEU A 486 12.18 40.01 -4.09
C LEU A 486 12.62 39.75 -5.55
N SER A 487 11.73 39.30 -6.43
CA SER A 487 12.00 39.02 -7.84
C SER A 487 11.94 40.26 -8.72
#